data_e9c04e64aa64b5e4a425afce345aff98
#
_entry.id   e9c04e64aa64b5e4a425afce345aff98
#
_cell.length_a   1.000
_cell.length_b   1.000
_cell.length_c   1.000
_cell.angle_alpha   90.00
_cell.angle_beta   90.00
_cell.angle_gamma   90.00
#
_symmetry.space_group_name_H-M   'P 1'
#
loop_
_entity.id
_entity.type
_entity.pdbx_description
1 polymer ?
#
loop_
_entity_poly.entity_id
_entity_poly.type
_entity_poly.pdbx_seq_one_letter_code
_entity_poly.pdbx_strand_id
1 'polypeptide(L)'
;MGKEVKDAMTSNPCTIDADQTVAYAAKMMRDEDVGIAPVVEGERLVGTLTDRDIAVRVVAEGKDPQTLKARDVASTSLITVAPQQDLDEALRLMANHQIRRLPVVEGDGRVVGMLAQADVAEEAKPKKVGELVEEISKH
;
A
#
# COMPACT_ATOMS: atom_id res chain seq x y z
N MET A 1 26.04 -1.43 -0.66
CA MET A 1 25.19 -2.24 0.16
C MET A 1 24.04 -1.45 0.71
N GLY A 2 22.95 -1.50 0.02
CA GLY A 2 21.77 -0.82 0.44
C GLY A 2 20.90 -1.68 1.34
N LYS A 3 19.92 -1.06 1.90
CA LYS A 3 18.86 -1.75 2.62
C LYS A 3 17.92 -2.39 1.61
N GLU A 4 17.27 -3.46 2.03
CA GLU A 4 16.25 -4.12 1.23
C GLU A 4 14.86 -3.66 1.69
N VAL A 5 13.88 -3.88 0.82
CA VAL A 5 12.48 -3.55 1.09
C VAL A 5 12.01 -4.15 2.42
N LYS A 6 12.38 -5.41 2.69
CA LYS A 6 11.98 -6.10 3.92
C LYS A 6 12.45 -5.40 5.20
N ASP A 7 13.52 -4.60 5.11
CA ASP A 7 14.05 -3.88 6.27
C ASP A 7 13.18 -2.70 6.69
N ALA A 8 12.36 -2.19 5.77
CA ALA A 8 11.53 -1.01 6.00
C ALA A 8 10.04 -1.29 5.94
N MET A 9 9.61 -2.43 5.39
CA MET A 9 8.19 -2.72 5.22
C MET A 9 7.48 -3.01 6.54
N THR A 10 6.17 -2.77 6.55
CA THR A 10 5.30 -3.30 7.59
C THR A 10 4.94 -4.72 7.20
N SER A 11 5.32 -5.69 8.03
CA SER A 11 5.02 -7.10 7.78
C SER A 11 3.59 -7.42 8.18
N ASN A 12 3.01 -8.43 7.52
CA ASN A 12 1.66 -8.91 7.81
C ASN A 12 0.64 -7.78 7.82
N PRO A 13 0.52 -7.04 6.69
CA PRO A 13 -0.43 -5.92 6.62
C PRO A 13 -1.86 -6.44 6.69
N CYS A 14 -2.78 -5.58 7.11
CA CYS A 14 -4.19 -5.91 7.03
C CYS A 14 -4.60 -6.03 5.57
N THR A 15 -5.12 -7.18 5.19
CA THR A 15 -5.57 -7.44 3.83
C THR A 15 -7.10 -7.55 3.79
N ILE A 16 -7.64 -7.33 2.61
CA ILE A 16 -9.09 -7.47 2.36
C ILE A 16 -9.26 -8.62 1.39
N ASP A 17 -10.09 -9.59 1.75
CA ASP A 17 -10.44 -10.65 0.81
C ASP A 17 -11.25 -10.04 -0.34
N ALA A 18 -10.96 -10.47 -1.56
CA ALA A 18 -11.58 -9.92 -2.77
C ALA A 18 -13.10 -10.03 -2.77
N ASP A 19 -13.65 -11.02 -2.09
CA ASP A 19 -15.10 -11.25 -2.00
C ASP A 19 -15.76 -10.58 -0.80
N GLN A 20 -15.00 -9.90 0.05
CA GLN A 20 -15.58 -9.09 1.13
C GLN A 20 -16.28 -7.87 0.54
N THR A 21 -17.31 -7.38 1.24
CA THR A 21 -18.02 -6.18 0.79
C THR A 21 -17.15 -4.95 0.95
N VAL A 22 -17.46 -3.93 0.15
CA VAL A 22 -16.80 -2.62 0.28
C VAL A 22 -17.05 -2.03 1.67
N ALA A 23 -18.26 -2.24 2.22
CA ALA A 23 -18.59 -1.76 3.56
C ALA A 23 -17.68 -2.39 4.62
N TYR A 24 -17.41 -3.69 4.50
CA TYR A 24 -16.47 -4.38 5.40
C TYR A 24 -15.07 -3.76 5.28
N ALA A 25 -14.64 -3.56 4.05
CA ALA A 25 -13.32 -2.97 3.78
C ALA A 25 -13.19 -1.58 4.39
N ALA A 26 -14.23 -0.75 4.25
CA ALA A 26 -14.23 0.60 4.80
C ALA A 26 -14.12 0.58 6.33
N LYS A 27 -14.82 -0.34 6.99
CA LYS A 27 -14.75 -0.49 8.44
C LYS A 27 -13.37 -0.92 8.90
N MET A 28 -12.76 -1.87 8.18
CA MET A 28 -11.41 -2.33 8.48
C MET A 28 -10.41 -1.19 8.34
N MET A 29 -10.51 -0.41 7.26
CA MET A 29 -9.64 0.75 7.05
C MET A 29 -9.78 1.78 8.16
N ARG A 30 -11.01 2.02 8.63
CA ARG A 30 -11.26 2.93 9.74
C ARG A 30 -10.63 2.40 11.03
N ASP A 31 -10.86 1.13 11.33
CA ASP A 31 -10.41 0.55 12.60
C ASP A 31 -8.89 0.41 12.65
N GLU A 32 -8.26 0.14 11.50
CA GLU A 32 -6.81 0.02 11.40
C GLU A 32 -6.12 1.35 11.07
N ASP A 33 -6.89 2.38 10.82
CA ASP A 33 -6.39 3.73 10.49
C ASP A 33 -5.45 3.69 9.27
N VAL A 34 -5.91 3.07 8.19
CA VAL A 34 -5.16 2.98 6.94
C VAL A 34 -5.99 3.50 5.78
N GLY A 35 -5.35 4.14 4.82
CA GLY A 35 -6.01 4.66 3.61
C GLY A 35 -5.89 3.74 2.41
N ILE A 36 -5.17 2.65 2.51
CA ILE A 36 -4.97 1.68 1.43
C ILE A 36 -4.82 0.29 2.03
N ALA A 37 -5.37 -0.70 1.35
CA ALA A 37 -5.20 -2.09 1.76
C ALA A 37 -5.02 -2.98 0.54
N PRO A 38 -4.17 -4.00 0.62
CA PRO A 38 -4.08 -5.02 -0.42
C PRO A 38 -5.36 -5.84 -0.44
N VAL A 39 -5.84 -6.13 -1.65
CA VAL A 39 -6.98 -7.03 -1.86
C VAL A 39 -6.42 -8.35 -2.35
N VAL A 40 -6.82 -9.43 -1.70
CA VAL A 40 -6.23 -10.74 -1.94
C VAL A 40 -7.29 -11.81 -2.24
N GLU A 41 -6.88 -12.84 -2.96
CA GLU A 41 -7.60 -14.11 -3.07
C GLU A 41 -6.70 -15.14 -2.40
N GLY A 42 -7.16 -15.69 -1.27
CA GLY A 42 -6.27 -16.43 -0.42
C GLY A 42 -5.19 -15.50 0.10
N GLU A 43 -3.95 -15.73 -0.28
CA GLU A 43 -2.83 -14.86 0.11
C GLU A 43 -2.27 -14.06 -1.08
N ARG A 44 -2.81 -14.29 -2.28
CA ARG A 44 -2.30 -13.65 -3.51
C ARG A 44 -2.92 -12.28 -3.73
N LEU A 45 -2.07 -11.33 -4.08
CA LEU A 45 -2.51 -9.98 -4.41
C LEU A 45 -3.28 -9.96 -5.72
N VAL A 46 -4.50 -9.42 -5.71
CA VAL A 46 -5.31 -9.23 -6.91
C VAL A 46 -5.66 -7.76 -7.15
N GLY A 47 -5.44 -6.91 -6.17
CA GLY A 47 -5.72 -5.48 -6.33
C GLY A 47 -5.32 -4.70 -5.09
N THR A 48 -5.53 -3.40 -5.15
CA THR A 48 -5.43 -2.52 -3.99
C THR A 48 -6.69 -1.69 -3.90
N LEU A 49 -7.12 -1.40 -2.69
CA LEU A 49 -8.32 -0.59 -2.44
C LEU A 49 -7.93 0.58 -1.56
N THR A 50 -8.29 1.79 -1.99
CA THR A 50 -8.02 3.00 -1.22
C THR A 50 -9.32 3.62 -0.75
N ASP A 51 -9.24 4.47 0.28
CA ASP A 51 -10.37 5.27 0.73
C ASP A 51 -10.89 6.17 -0.41
N ARG A 52 -10.00 6.67 -1.26
CA ARG A 52 -10.39 7.45 -2.43
C ARG A 52 -11.19 6.61 -3.43
N ASP A 53 -10.80 5.36 -3.66
CA ASP A 53 -11.55 4.45 -4.54
C ASP A 53 -12.98 4.29 -4.04
N ILE A 54 -13.16 4.14 -2.74
CA ILE A 54 -14.49 3.98 -2.14
C ILE A 54 -15.30 5.26 -2.32
N ALA A 55 -14.70 6.42 -2.06
CA ALA A 55 -15.39 7.69 -2.20
C ALA A 55 -15.81 7.96 -3.65
N VAL A 56 -14.91 7.72 -4.60
CA VAL A 56 -15.11 8.11 -6.01
C VAL A 56 -15.90 7.05 -6.78
N ARG A 57 -15.62 5.78 -6.54
CA ARG A 57 -16.21 4.68 -7.34
C ARG A 57 -17.46 4.09 -6.72
N VAL A 58 -17.72 4.33 -5.45
CA VAL A 58 -18.88 3.79 -4.76
C VAL A 58 -19.81 4.92 -4.34
N VAL A 59 -19.36 5.80 -3.47
CA VAL A 59 -20.22 6.86 -2.91
C VAL A 59 -20.65 7.86 -4.00
N ALA A 60 -19.69 8.38 -4.77
CA ALA A 60 -20.01 9.35 -5.83
C ALA A 60 -20.89 8.76 -6.93
N GLU A 61 -20.77 7.47 -7.18
CA GLU A 61 -21.56 6.76 -8.21
C GLU A 61 -22.92 6.30 -7.69
N GLY A 62 -23.22 6.53 -6.41
CA GLY A 62 -24.49 6.12 -5.82
C GLY A 62 -24.65 4.61 -5.69
N LYS A 63 -23.54 3.87 -5.64
CA LYS A 63 -23.58 2.41 -5.52
C LYS A 63 -23.64 2.00 -4.06
N ASP A 64 -24.16 0.78 -3.82
CA ASP A 64 -24.34 0.27 -2.48
C ASP A 64 -23.09 -0.47 -2.00
N PRO A 65 -22.39 0.03 -0.98
CA PRO A 65 -21.19 -0.61 -0.47
C PRO A 65 -21.48 -1.96 0.22
N GLN A 66 -22.74 -2.23 0.57
CA GLN A 66 -23.11 -3.49 1.21
C GLN A 66 -23.23 -4.64 0.21
N THR A 67 -23.39 -4.34 -1.09
CA THR A 67 -23.55 -5.35 -2.13
C THR A 67 -22.34 -5.48 -3.05
N LEU A 68 -21.54 -4.41 -3.16
CA LEU A 68 -20.31 -4.45 -3.96
C LEU A 68 -19.22 -5.19 -3.24
N LYS A 69 -18.46 -5.98 -3.97
CA LYS A 69 -17.28 -6.67 -3.45
C LYS A 69 -16.04 -5.81 -3.65
N ALA A 70 -15.05 -6.03 -2.80
CA ALA A 70 -13.77 -5.32 -2.92
C ALA A 70 -13.17 -5.46 -4.32
N ARG A 71 -13.25 -6.66 -4.93
CA ARG A 71 -12.75 -6.90 -6.29
C ARG A 71 -13.38 -6.00 -7.34
N ASP A 72 -14.64 -5.60 -7.12
CA ASP A 72 -15.38 -4.78 -8.09
C ASP A 72 -14.89 -3.33 -8.13
N VAL A 73 -14.20 -2.89 -7.09
CA VAL A 73 -13.81 -1.50 -6.89
C VAL A 73 -12.29 -1.32 -6.86
N ALA A 74 -11.56 -2.36 -6.51
CA ALA A 74 -10.11 -2.32 -6.36
C ALA A 74 -9.41 -1.97 -7.67
N SER A 75 -8.29 -1.27 -7.55
CA SER A 75 -7.40 -1.03 -8.68
C SER A 75 -6.61 -2.31 -8.97
N THR A 76 -6.55 -2.70 -10.24
CA THR A 76 -5.80 -3.86 -10.70
C THR A 76 -4.51 -3.49 -11.40
N SER A 77 -4.24 -2.20 -11.59
CA SER A 77 -2.95 -1.72 -12.09
C SER A 77 -1.95 -1.77 -10.96
N LEU A 78 -1.33 -2.93 -10.78
CA LEU A 78 -0.49 -3.18 -9.61
C LEU A 78 0.97 -2.87 -9.88
N ILE A 79 1.54 -2.05 -9.01
CA ILE A 79 2.98 -1.84 -8.93
C ILE A 79 3.40 -2.43 -7.60
N THR A 80 4.28 -3.42 -7.63
CA THR A 80 4.70 -4.15 -6.45
C THR A 80 6.21 -4.23 -6.37
N VAL A 81 6.70 -4.58 -5.19
CA VAL A 81 8.12 -4.84 -4.98
C VAL A 81 8.28 -6.16 -4.24
N ALA A 82 9.46 -6.75 -4.36
CA ALA A 82 9.81 -7.96 -3.64
C ALA A 82 10.53 -7.61 -2.33
N PRO A 83 10.46 -8.50 -1.31
CA PRO A 83 11.13 -8.22 -0.03
C PRO A 83 12.64 -8.02 -0.15
N GLN A 84 13.27 -8.70 -1.08
CA GLN A 84 14.72 -8.65 -1.27
C GLN A 84 15.16 -7.54 -2.22
N GLN A 85 14.22 -6.82 -2.81
CA GLN A 85 14.53 -5.74 -3.74
C GLN A 85 15.20 -4.59 -3.00
N ASP A 86 16.08 -3.88 -3.71
CA ASP A 86 16.79 -2.73 -3.17
C ASP A 86 15.80 -1.63 -2.80
N LEU A 87 15.93 -1.09 -1.60
CA LEU A 87 15.07 -0.04 -1.10
C LEU A 87 15.13 1.21 -1.98
N ASP A 88 16.30 1.54 -2.53
CA ASP A 88 16.45 2.68 -3.44
C ASP A 88 15.65 2.49 -4.73
N GLU A 89 15.56 1.26 -5.23
CA GLU A 89 14.72 0.95 -6.40
C GLU A 89 13.25 1.17 -6.09
N ALA A 90 12.80 0.74 -4.91
CA ALA A 90 11.41 0.94 -4.49
C ALA A 90 11.09 2.44 -4.39
N LEU A 91 12.02 3.23 -3.87
CA LEU A 91 11.87 4.69 -3.81
C LEU A 91 11.69 5.29 -5.20
N ARG A 92 12.50 4.84 -6.15
CA ARG A 92 12.39 5.31 -7.53
C ARG A 92 11.05 4.95 -8.16
N LEU A 93 10.55 3.75 -7.89
CA LEU A 93 9.23 3.34 -8.36
C LEU A 93 8.14 4.23 -7.79
N MET A 94 8.19 4.53 -6.50
CA MET A 94 7.22 5.40 -5.87
C MET A 94 7.26 6.81 -6.49
N ALA A 95 8.46 7.34 -6.71
CA ALA A 95 8.63 8.66 -7.30
C ALA A 95 8.12 8.70 -8.75
N ASN A 96 8.50 7.70 -9.55
CA ASN A 96 8.13 7.65 -10.97
C ASN A 96 6.62 7.52 -11.17
N HIS A 97 5.94 6.79 -10.29
CA HIS A 97 4.50 6.57 -10.40
C HIS A 97 3.68 7.48 -9.49
N GLN A 98 4.36 8.37 -8.76
CA GLN A 98 3.72 9.33 -7.83
C GLN A 98 2.82 8.63 -6.81
N ILE A 99 3.32 7.54 -6.26
CA ILE A 99 2.62 6.77 -5.23
C ILE A 99 3.48 6.72 -3.97
N ARG A 100 2.82 6.61 -2.83
CA ARG A 100 3.47 6.66 -1.52
C ARG A 100 3.50 5.33 -0.81
N ARG A 101 2.85 4.31 -1.37
CA ARG A 101 2.78 2.98 -0.77
C ARG A 101 2.84 1.94 -1.86
N LEU A 102 3.49 0.82 -1.55
CA LEU A 102 3.63 -0.31 -2.46
C LEU A 102 3.36 -1.60 -1.71
N PRO A 103 2.55 -2.51 -2.27
CA PRO A 103 2.48 -3.86 -1.74
C PRO A 103 3.81 -4.58 -1.97
N VAL A 104 4.21 -5.37 -0.99
CA VAL A 104 5.40 -6.20 -1.05
C VAL A 104 4.95 -7.64 -1.22
N VAL A 105 5.38 -8.28 -2.30
CA VAL A 105 4.93 -9.63 -2.66
C VAL A 105 6.10 -10.55 -2.93
N GLU A 106 5.90 -11.82 -2.59
CA GLU A 106 6.85 -12.87 -2.97
C GLU A 106 6.62 -13.27 -4.44
N GLY A 107 7.54 -14.09 -4.99
CA GLY A 107 7.48 -14.47 -6.40
C GLY A 107 6.21 -15.19 -6.82
N ASP A 108 5.50 -15.81 -5.89
CA ASP A 108 4.22 -16.47 -6.13
C ASP A 108 3.00 -15.54 -6.04
N GLY A 109 3.24 -14.24 -5.79
CA GLY A 109 2.18 -13.24 -5.68
C GLY A 109 1.63 -13.07 -4.28
N ARG A 110 2.16 -13.77 -3.31
CA ARG A 110 1.70 -13.69 -1.92
C ARG A 110 2.13 -12.38 -1.28
N VAL A 111 1.17 -11.67 -0.67
CA VAL A 111 1.44 -10.40 0.02
C VAL A 111 2.15 -10.69 1.34
N VAL A 112 3.31 -10.07 1.54
CA VAL A 112 4.08 -10.23 2.77
C VAL A 112 4.29 -8.91 3.52
N GLY A 113 3.97 -7.79 2.88
CA GLY A 113 4.15 -6.50 3.54
C GLY A 113 3.57 -5.36 2.75
N MET A 114 3.64 -4.18 3.36
CA MET A 114 3.37 -2.90 2.72
C MET A 114 4.56 -1.99 2.97
N LEU A 115 4.99 -1.30 1.95
CA LEU A 115 6.07 -0.33 2.05
C LEU A 115 5.50 1.07 1.88
N ALA A 116 5.70 1.93 2.86
CA ALA A 116 5.30 3.33 2.79
C ALA A 116 6.53 4.22 2.66
N GLN A 117 6.38 5.33 1.95
CA GLN A 117 7.46 6.29 1.78
C GLN A 117 7.99 6.77 3.14
N ALA A 118 7.11 6.96 4.11
CA ALA A 118 7.50 7.37 5.46
C ALA A 118 8.38 6.32 6.14
N ASP A 119 8.10 5.02 5.91
CA ASP A 119 8.90 3.93 6.50
C ASP A 119 10.32 3.92 5.93
N VAL A 120 10.44 4.24 4.65
CA VAL A 120 11.75 4.32 3.99
C VAL A 120 12.58 5.44 4.61
N ALA A 121 11.95 6.58 4.88
CA ALA A 121 12.62 7.71 5.51
C ALA A 121 13.16 7.33 6.89
N GLU A 122 12.40 6.54 7.66
CA GLU A 122 12.85 6.08 8.98
C GLU A 122 14.02 5.09 8.90
N GLU A 123 14.04 4.24 7.87
CA GLU A 123 15.09 3.25 7.69
C GLU A 123 16.38 3.83 7.10
N ALA A 124 16.33 5.02 6.52
CA ALA A 124 17.52 5.67 6.02
C ALA A 124 18.46 5.99 7.20
N LYS A 125 19.75 6.13 6.92
CA LYS A 125 20.72 6.44 7.97
C LYS A 125 20.30 7.72 8.71
N PRO A 126 20.39 7.74 10.05
CA PRO A 126 19.91 8.90 10.82
C PRO A 126 20.38 10.26 10.31
N LYS A 127 21.65 10.32 9.88
CA LYS A 127 22.20 11.55 9.33
C LYS A 127 21.48 12.01 8.07
N LYS A 128 21.17 11.08 7.16
CA LYS A 128 20.44 11.41 5.92
C LYS A 128 19.01 11.78 6.20
N VAL A 129 18.38 11.12 7.15
CA VAL A 129 17.00 11.45 7.54
C VAL A 129 16.94 12.87 8.09
N GLY A 130 17.91 13.24 8.95
CA GLY A 130 17.98 14.59 9.49
C GLY A 130 18.10 15.64 8.41
N GLU A 131 18.98 15.42 7.44
CA GLU A 131 19.17 16.33 6.32
C GLU A 131 17.90 16.46 5.48
N LEU A 132 17.23 15.36 5.19
CA LEU A 132 16.00 15.38 4.40
C LEU A 132 14.86 16.11 5.12
N VAL A 133 14.72 15.89 6.40
CA VAL A 133 13.69 16.56 7.19
C VAL A 133 13.96 18.06 7.24
N GLU A 134 15.20 18.46 7.39
CA GLU A 134 15.56 19.88 7.39
C GLU A 134 15.24 20.55 6.06
N GLU A 135 15.55 19.90 4.94
CA GLU A 135 15.23 20.42 3.62
C GLU A 135 13.73 20.59 3.41
N ILE A 136 12.96 19.60 3.78
CA ILE A 136 11.51 19.64 3.65
C ILE A 136 10.93 20.77 4.52
N SER A 137 11.47 20.96 5.71
CA SER A 137 11.01 21.99 6.64
C SER A 137 11.32 23.42 6.16
N LYS A 138 12.33 23.58 5.33
CA LYS A 138 12.70 24.88 4.77
C LYS A 138 11.79 25.32 3.62
N HIS A 139 11.02 24.43 3.08
CA HIS A 139 10.11 24.71 1.98
C HIS A 139 8.67 24.73 2.45
#